data_8c519d2058a954d735390a3be4752911
#
_entry.id   8c519d2058a954d735390a3be4752911
#
_cell.length_a   1.000
_cell.length_b   1.000
_cell.length_c   1.000
_cell.angle_alpha   90.00
_cell.angle_beta   90.00
_cell.angle_gamma   90.00
#
_symmetry.space_group_name_H-M   'P 1'
#
loop_
_entity.id
_entity.type
_entity.pdbx_description
1 polymer ?
#
loop_
_entity_poly.entity_id
_entity_poly.type
_entity_poly.pdbx_seq_one_letter_code
_entity_poly.pdbx_strand_id
1 'polypeptide(L)'
;MKMKKLVIYDCDGVLFDSYNAVLAYYDFMCEQFGLKKIDRSDKKMVEAAMIKTNEEILGLLTNDKNLLKKMLEFAKKQNFTRFLPLMTTTKNIYEALEFLKSKGIKLAVFTNRGSSLSYLLQHFNMDKFFDFTVNSFDVSNPKPHPEGLIKILNHFNMSNIDAIYIGDSINDYLPAKITEIDFIAFNNPIENSPIITDHLDIRRFV
;
A
#
# COMPACT_ATOMS: atom_id res chain seq x y z
N MET A 1 -9.76 25.83 6.85
CA MET A 1 -9.91 24.41 6.45
C MET A 1 -10.69 23.69 7.54
N LYS A 2 -11.57 22.75 7.18
CA LYS A 2 -12.21 21.87 8.18
C LYS A 2 -11.15 20.91 8.72
N MET A 3 -11.08 20.71 10.01
CA MET A 3 -10.14 19.80 10.65
C MET A 3 -10.42 18.36 10.20
N LYS A 4 -9.40 17.67 9.70
CA LYS A 4 -9.50 16.28 9.26
C LYS A 4 -9.63 15.35 10.44
N LYS A 5 -10.40 14.28 10.27
CA LYS A 5 -10.71 13.29 11.32
C LYS A 5 -10.18 11.90 11.01
N LEU A 6 -9.79 11.67 9.75
CA LEU A 6 -9.30 10.39 9.25
C LEU A 6 -8.11 10.61 8.33
N VAL A 7 -7.03 9.90 8.58
CA VAL A 7 -5.89 9.80 7.65
C VAL A 7 -5.75 8.35 7.23
N ILE A 8 -5.78 8.14 5.92
CA ILE A 8 -5.62 6.83 5.29
C ILE A 8 -4.21 6.80 4.68
N TYR A 9 -3.49 5.71 4.85
CA TYR A 9 -2.15 5.51 4.30
C TYR A 9 -2.15 4.35 3.30
N ASP A 10 -1.42 4.50 2.20
CA ASP A 10 -0.92 3.32 1.51
C ASP A 10 0.20 2.67 2.34
N CYS A 11 0.57 1.45 1.98
CA CYS A 11 1.55 0.65 2.69
C CYS A 11 2.94 0.73 2.04
N ASP A 12 3.07 0.20 0.84
CA ASP A 12 4.34 0.08 0.13
C ASP A 12 4.73 1.42 -0.51
N GLY A 13 5.95 1.89 -0.26
CA GLY A 13 6.40 3.22 -0.71
C GLY A 13 5.96 4.38 0.20
N VAL A 14 4.99 4.16 1.10
CA VAL A 14 4.48 5.18 2.03
C VAL A 14 4.81 4.88 3.48
N LEU A 15 4.28 3.79 4.06
CA LEU A 15 4.65 3.37 5.42
C LEU A 15 6.03 2.71 5.45
N PHE A 16 6.37 1.99 4.38
CA PHE A 16 7.60 1.19 4.28
C PHE A 16 8.29 1.42 2.95
N ASP A 17 9.62 1.55 2.97
CA ASP A 17 10.44 1.26 1.81
C ASP A 17 10.53 -0.26 1.65
N SER A 18 9.76 -0.79 0.73
CA SER A 18 9.62 -2.22 0.45
C SER A 18 10.25 -2.64 -0.89
N TYR A 19 10.88 -1.72 -1.61
CA TYR A 19 11.38 -1.95 -2.96
C TYR A 19 12.21 -3.25 -3.08
N ASN A 20 13.23 -3.39 -2.24
CA ASN A 20 14.12 -4.56 -2.28
C ASN A 20 13.39 -5.84 -1.86
N ALA A 21 12.50 -5.76 -0.88
CA ALA A 21 11.74 -6.90 -0.37
C ALA A 21 10.74 -7.44 -1.42
N VAL A 22 10.02 -6.55 -2.08
CA VAL A 22 9.05 -6.90 -3.13
C VAL A 22 9.75 -7.57 -4.31
N LEU A 23 10.84 -6.99 -4.79
CA LEU A 23 11.58 -7.58 -5.90
C LEU A 23 12.25 -8.91 -5.53
N ALA A 24 12.76 -9.04 -4.30
CA ALA A 24 13.30 -10.31 -3.81
C ALA A 24 12.22 -11.40 -3.68
N TYR A 25 10.99 -11.03 -3.30
CA TYR A 25 9.86 -11.95 -3.29
C TYR A 25 9.54 -12.47 -4.70
N TYR A 26 9.46 -11.61 -5.70
CA TYR A 26 9.19 -12.06 -7.07
C TYR A 26 10.36 -12.85 -7.68
N ASP A 27 11.60 -12.51 -7.35
CA ASP A 27 12.76 -13.33 -7.75
C ASP A 27 12.68 -14.74 -7.17
N PHE A 28 12.32 -14.83 -5.87
CA PHE A 28 12.08 -16.12 -5.25
C PHE A 28 10.96 -16.90 -5.94
N MET A 29 9.83 -16.24 -6.25
CA MET A 29 8.74 -16.88 -6.99
C MET A 29 9.22 -17.39 -8.35
N CYS A 30 9.97 -16.59 -9.10
CA CYS A 30 10.55 -17.01 -10.39
C CYS A 30 11.47 -18.23 -10.24
N GLU A 31 12.33 -18.25 -9.23
CA GLU A 31 13.24 -19.39 -8.96
C GLU A 31 12.47 -20.69 -8.67
N GLN A 32 11.39 -20.61 -7.86
CA GLN A 32 10.59 -21.80 -7.52
C GLN A 32 9.90 -22.44 -8.72
N PHE A 33 9.61 -21.67 -9.77
CA PHE A 33 8.90 -22.13 -10.96
C PHE A 33 9.75 -22.15 -12.23
N GLY A 34 11.07 -21.97 -12.12
CA GLY A 34 11.99 -22.02 -13.27
C GLY A 34 11.78 -20.87 -14.26
N LEU A 35 11.25 -19.72 -13.79
CA LEU A 35 11.04 -18.52 -14.59
C LEU A 35 12.24 -17.58 -14.51
N LYS A 36 12.38 -16.72 -15.51
CA LYS A 36 13.36 -15.64 -15.50
C LYS A 36 12.98 -14.59 -14.45
N LYS A 37 13.94 -14.19 -13.63
CA LYS A 37 13.76 -13.08 -12.65
C LYS A 37 13.37 -11.77 -13.35
N ILE A 38 12.75 -10.88 -12.60
CA ILE A 38 12.42 -9.53 -13.07
C ILE A 38 13.73 -8.81 -13.41
N ASP A 39 13.85 -8.35 -14.65
CA ASP A 39 14.95 -7.50 -15.08
C ASP A 39 14.83 -6.11 -14.44
N ARG A 40 15.82 -5.75 -13.63
CA ARG A 40 15.86 -4.45 -12.94
C ARG A 40 15.98 -3.26 -13.88
N SER A 41 16.39 -3.48 -15.14
CA SER A 41 16.42 -2.46 -16.19
C SER A 41 15.05 -2.24 -16.85
N ASP A 42 14.13 -3.20 -16.73
CA ASP A 42 12.74 -3.05 -17.18
C ASP A 42 11.94 -2.22 -16.16
N LYS A 43 12.01 -0.91 -16.31
CA LYS A 43 11.33 0.04 -15.42
C LYS A 43 9.83 -0.22 -15.31
N LYS A 44 9.18 -0.64 -16.43
CA LYS A 44 7.73 -0.89 -16.42
C LYS A 44 7.37 -2.11 -15.57
N MET A 45 8.15 -3.18 -15.67
CA MET A 45 7.92 -4.38 -14.87
C MET A 45 8.25 -4.14 -13.39
N VAL A 46 9.32 -3.38 -13.11
CA VAL A 46 9.67 -2.98 -11.73
C VAL A 46 8.57 -2.11 -11.12
N GLU A 47 8.09 -1.10 -11.84
CA GLU A 47 6.98 -0.26 -11.38
C GLU A 47 5.71 -1.08 -11.17
N ALA A 48 5.36 -1.95 -12.12
CA ALA A 48 4.21 -2.86 -11.95
C ALA A 48 4.32 -3.70 -10.67
N ALA A 49 5.52 -4.24 -10.38
CA ALA A 49 5.76 -5.05 -9.18
C ALA A 49 5.49 -4.28 -7.87
N MET A 50 5.66 -2.96 -7.89
CA MET A 50 5.43 -2.10 -6.72
C MET A 50 3.95 -1.73 -6.51
N ILE A 51 3.17 -1.58 -7.60
CA ILE A 51 1.83 -0.97 -7.53
C ILE A 51 0.66 -1.93 -7.78
N LYS A 52 0.92 -3.09 -8.42
CA LYS A 52 -0.12 -4.07 -8.76
C LYS A 52 -0.31 -5.13 -7.69
N THR A 53 -1.43 -5.83 -7.77
CA THR A 53 -1.68 -7.01 -6.92
C THR A 53 -0.72 -8.16 -7.25
N ASN A 54 -0.52 -9.05 -6.29
CA ASN A 54 0.31 -10.24 -6.49
C ASN A 54 -0.18 -11.12 -7.67
N GLU A 55 -1.51 -11.24 -7.83
CA GLU A 55 -2.10 -12.01 -8.94
C GLU A 55 -1.76 -11.40 -10.31
N GLU A 56 -1.88 -10.07 -10.44
CA GLU A 56 -1.53 -9.37 -11.68
C GLU A 56 -0.05 -9.54 -12.03
N ILE A 57 0.86 -9.43 -11.06
CA ILE A 57 2.30 -9.57 -11.30
C ILE A 57 2.65 -11.00 -11.69
N LEU A 58 2.14 -12.00 -10.98
CA LEU A 58 2.36 -13.40 -11.35
C LEU A 58 1.81 -13.71 -12.75
N GLY A 59 0.68 -13.08 -13.12
CA GLY A 59 0.12 -13.17 -14.48
C GLY A 59 0.99 -12.50 -15.56
N LEU A 60 1.81 -11.49 -15.20
CA LEU A 60 2.78 -10.90 -16.13
C LEU A 60 4.04 -11.77 -16.30
N LEU A 61 4.37 -12.60 -15.32
CA LEU A 61 5.55 -13.47 -15.35
C LEU A 61 5.36 -14.74 -16.21
N THR A 62 4.12 -15.15 -16.49
CA THR A 62 3.82 -16.33 -17.31
C THR A 62 2.51 -16.19 -18.08
N ASN A 63 2.52 -16.68 -19.33
CA ASN A 63 1.32 -16.82 -20.15
C ASN A 63 0.60 -18.17 -19.95
N ASP A 64 1.21 -19.10 -19.21
CA ASP A 64 0.63 -20.43 -18.92
C ASP A 64 -0.34 -20.31 -17.74
N LYS A 65 -1.64 -20.45 -18.03
CA LYS A 65 -2.72 -20.36 -17.01
C LYS A 65 -2.61 -21.45 -15.93
N ASN A 66 -2.12 -22.64 -16.28
CA ASN A 66 -1.94 -23.73 -15.30
C ASN A 66 -0.77 -23.43 -14.37
N LEU A 67 0.31 -22.89 -14.91
CA LEU A 67 1.45 -22.46 -14.13
C LEU A 67 1.06 -21.29 -13.21
N LEU A 68 0.35 -20.27 -13.70
CA LEU A 68 -0.16 -19.16 -12.90
C LEU A 68 -1.00 -19.68 -11.71
N LYS A 69 -1.92 -20.62 -11.95
CA LYS A 69 -2.71 -21.21 -10.86
C LYS A 69 -1.83 -21.85 -9.79
N LYS A 70 -0.81 -22.63 -10.19
CA LYS A 70 0.16 -23.23 -9.25
C LYS A 70 0.95 -22.17 -8.48
N MET A 71 1.38 -21.11 -9.16
CA MET A 71 2.09 -19.98 -8.53
C MET A 71 1.22 -19.28 -7.48
N LEU A 72 -0.05 -19.04 -7.77
CA LEU A 72 -1.00 -18.41 -6.84
C LEU A 72 -1.28 -19.30 -5.61
N GLU A 73 -1.46 -20.61 -5.83
CA GLU A 73 -1.61 -21.58 -4.73
C GLU A 73 -0.36 -21.67 -3.85
N PHE A 74 0.82 -21.61 -4.46
CA PHE A 74 2.09 -21.57 -3.76
C PHE A 74 2.24 -20.27 -2.97
N ALA A 75 1.96 -19.12 -3.60
CA ALA A 75 2.03 -17.80 -2.99
C ALA A 75 1.18 -17.69 -1.71
N LYS A 76 -0.02 -18.27 -1.70
CA LYS A 76 -0.91 -18.31 -0.51
C LYS A 76 -0.29 -19.00 0.70
N LYS A 77 0.65 -19.93 0.46
CA LYS A 77 1.34 -20.72 1.50
C LYS A 77 2.67 -20.08 1.93
N GLN A 78 3.13 -19.05 1.20
CA GLN A 78 4.40 -18.42 1.52
C GLN A 78 4.26 -17.40 2.63
N ASN A 79 5.24 -17.41 3.52
CA ASN A 79 5.38 -16.39 4.54
C ASN A 79 6.33 -15.30 4.02
N PHE A 80 5.87 -14.06 4.00
CA PHE A 80 6.66 -12.91 3.57
C PHE A 80 7.81 -12.56 4.57
N THR A 81 7.83 -13.19 5.76
CA THR A 81 8.78 -12.88 6.84
C THR A 81 10.24 -12.88 6.42
N ARG A 82 10.63 -13.80 5.53
CA ARG A 82 12.01 -13.89 5.04
C ARG A 82 12.50 -12.65 4.29
N PHE A 83 11.59 -11.80 3.82
CA PHE A 83 11.89 -10.57 3.08
C PHE A 83 11.87 -9.32 3.96
N LEU A 84 11.38 -9.42 5.19
CA LEU A 84 11.32 -8.29 6.13
C LEU A 84 12.66 -7.61 6.40
N PRO A 85 13.80 -8.34 6.51
CA PRO A 85 15.10 -7.70 6.68
C PRO A 85 15.50 -6.75 5.53
N LEU A 86 14.80 -6.83 4.38
CA LEU A 86 15.00 -5.96 3.24
C LEU A 86 14.05 -4.75 3.23
N MET A 87 13.23 -4.60 4.26
CA MET A 87 12.31 -3.48 4.42
C MET A 87 12.77 -2.53 5.51
N THR A 88 12.47 -1.25 5.33
CA THR A 88 12.65 -0.23 6.36
C THR A 88 11.39 0.63 6.45
N THR A 89 11.21 1.29 7.59
CA THR A 89 10.13 2.28 7.73
C THR A 89 10.54 3.59 7.08
N THR A 90 9.56 4.33 6.58
CA THR A 90 9.80 5.65 6.00
C THR A 90 10.07 6.69 7.09
N LYS A 91 10.66 7.81 6.68
CA LYS A 91 11.16 8.85 7.58
C LYS A 91 10.06 9.42 8.47
N ASN A 92 10.29 9.44 9.78
CA ASN A 92 9.44 10.06 10.81
C ASN A 92 7.99 9.52 10.86
N ILE A 93 7.76 8.30 10.34
CA ILE A 93 6.40 7.73 10.31
C ILE A 93 5.84 7.53 11.72
N TYR A 94 6.62 7.02 12.67
CA TYR A 94 6.13 6.77 14.03
C TYR A 94 5.72 8.05 14.74
N GLU A 95 6.53 9.08 14.66
CA GLU A 95 6.26 10.40 15.25
C GLU A 95 5.02 11.04 14.63
N ALA A 96 4.81 10.83 13.33
CA ALA A 96 3.61 11.32 12.65
C ALA A 96 2.36 10.56 13.10
N LEU A 97 2.43 9.22 13.21
CA LEU A 97 1.31 8.41 13.70
C LEU A 97 0.95 8.75 15.14
N GLU A 98 1.94 8.92 16.03
CA GLU A 98 1.74 9.36 17.41
C GLU A 98 1.09 10.74 17.49
N PHE A 99 1.58 11.69 16.68
CA PHE A 99 0.99 13.00 16.58
C PHE A 99 -0.50 12.95 16.17
N LEU A 100 -0.82 12.21 15.11
CA LEU A 100 -2.20 12.07 14.64
C LEU A 100 -3.11 11.42 15.69
N LYS A 101 -2.65 10.36 16.35
CA LYS A 101 -3.38 9.74 17.46
C LYS A 101 -3.59 10.70 18.63
N SER A 102 -2.60 11.52 18.99
CA SER A 102 -2.73 12.53 20.05
C SER A 102 -3.78 13.60 19.75
N LYS A 103 -4.09 13.81 18.46
CA LYS A 103 -5.17 14.71 18.00
C LYS A 103 -6.54 14.01 17.91
N GLY A 104 -6.63 12.73 18.25
CA GLY A 104 -7.87 11.96 18.15
C GLY A 104 -8.24 11.59 16.71
N ILE A 105 -7.30 11.71 15.75
CA ILE A 105 -7.50 11.38 14.35
C ILE A 105 -7.50 9.86 14.18
N LYS A 106 -8.49 9.34 13.45
CA LYS A 106 -8.55 7.94 13.08
C LYS A 106 -7.53 7.62 11.99
N LEU A 107 -6.92 6.45 12.07
CA LEU A 107 -5.92 5.99 11.12
C LEU A 107 -6.36 4.71 10.44
N ALA A 108 -6.22 4.66 9.11
CA ALA A 108 -6.50 3.47 8.33
C ALA A 108 -5.39 3.18 7.31
N VAL A 109 -5.33 1.93 6.85
CA VAL A 109 -4.48 1.52 5.73
C VAL A 109 -5.35 1.06 4.57
N PHE A 110 -5.00 1.47 3.33
CA PHE A 110 -5.57 0.95 2.09
C PHE A 110 -4.46 0.57 1.12
N THR A 111 -4.33 -0.73 0.81
CA THR A 111 -3.20 -1.26 0.03
C THR A 111 -3.61 -2.38 -0.91
N ASN A 112 -2.86 -2.53 -2.02
CA ASN A 112 -2.93 -3.71 -2.89
C ASN A 112 -2.14 -4.93 -2.35
N ARG A 113 -1.43 -4.77 -1.24
CA ARG A 113 -0.84 -5.90 -0.52
C ARG A 113 -1.95 -6.85 -0.05
N GLY A 114 -1.68 -8.15 -0.05
CA GLY A 114 -2.64 -9.15 0.41
C GLY A 114 -2.49 -9.46 1.91
N SER A 115 -2.62 -10.75 2.28
CA SER A 115 -2.62 -11.23 3.66
C SER A 115 -1.38 -10.91 4.49
N SER A 116 -0.28 -10.50 3.87
CA SER A 116 0.95 -10.12 4.58
C SER A 116 0.85 -8.78 5.33
N LEU A 117 -0.19 -7.96 5.08
CA LEU A 117 -0.32 -6.63 5.69
C LEU A 117 -0.34 -6.69 7.23
N SER A 118 -1.22 -7.51 7.82
CA SER A 118 -1.33 -7.60 9.29
C SER A 118 -0.03 -8.04 9.93
N TYR A 119 0.64 -9.01 9.33
CA TYR A 119 1.92 -9.49 9.79
C TYR A 119 3.01 -8.39 9.72
N LEU A 120 3.02 -7.63 8.62
CA LEU A 120 3.97 -6.53 8.42
C LEU A 120 3.78 -5.44 9.48
N LEU A 121 2.53 -5.00 9.70
CA LEU A 121 2.23 -4.00 10.72
C LEU A 121 2.64 -4.46 12.12
N GLN A 122 2.40 -5.72 12.48
CA GLN A 122 2.83 -6.31 13.76
C GLN A 122 4.35 -6.34 13.89
N HIS A 123 5.06 -6.79 12.84
CA HIS A 123 6.53 -6.87 12.86
C HIS A 123 7.18 -5.52 13.16
N PHE A 124 6.64 -4.46 12.58
CA PHE A 124 7.12 -3.09 12.80
C PHE A 124 6.41 -2.37 13.96
N ASN A 125 5.63 -3.07 14.79
CA ASN A 125 4.86 -2.50 15.91
C ASN A 125 3.96 -1.30 15.48
N MET A 126 3.41 -1.36 14.28
CA MET A 126 2.51 -0.32 13.73
C MET A 126 1.04 -0.68 13.85
N ASP A 127 0.69 -1.94 14.09
CA ASP A 127 -0.69 -2.44 14.24
C ASP A 127 -1.49 -1.64 15.28
N LYS A 128 -0.86 -1.24 16.39
CA LYS A 128 -1.47 -0.44 17.46
C LYS A 128 -1.94 0.96 17.03
N PHE A 129 -1.44 1.49 15.91
CA PHE A 129 -1.81 2.83 15.45
C PHE A 129 -3.06 2.82 14.58
N PHE A 130 -3.27 1.76 13.80
CA PHE A 130 -4.33 1.73 12.80
C PHE A 130 -5.63 1.19 13.39
N ASP A 131 -6.69 2.00 13.26
CA ASP A 131 -8.04 1.64 13.73
C ASP A 131 -8.74 0.71 12.73
N PHE A 132 -8.36 0.73 11.43
CA PHE A 132 -8.92 -0.13 10.39
C PHE A 132 -7.94 -0.34 9.22
N THR A 133 -7.99 -1.50 8.60
CA THR A 133 -7.16 -1.81 7.43
C THR A 133 -7.99 -2.45 6.33
N VAL A 134 -7.68 -2.11 5.08
CA VAL A 134 -8.26 -2.73 3.88
C VAL A 134 -7.11 -3.14 2.96
N ASN A 135 -7.02 -4.43 2.69
CA ASN A 135 -6.06 -5.04 1.77
C ASN A 135 -6.76 -5.57 0.51
N SER A 136 -6.00 -6.08 -0.48
CA SER A 136 -6.57 -6.55 -1.74
C SER A 136 -7.55 -7.72 -1.61
N PHE A 137 -7.57 -8.46 -0.51
CA PHE A 137 -8.52 -9.56 -0.27
C PHE A 137 -9.81 -9.11 0.41
N ASP A 138 -9.84 -7.88 0.92
CA ASP A 138 -11.01 -7.32 1.60
C ASP A 138 -12.01 -6.66 0.64
N VAL A 139 -11.67 -6.58 -0.66
CA VAL A 139 -12.43 -5.92 -1.71
C VAL A 139 -12.58 -6.82 -2.93
N SER A 140 -13.64 -6.61 -3.70
CA SER A 140 -13.81 -7.28 -5.00
C SER A 140 -12.94 -6.65 -6.07
N ASN A 141 -12.70 -5.36 -5.96
CA ASN A 141 -11.92 -4.57 -6.91
C ASN A 141 -10.81 -3.81 -6.16
N PRO A 142 -9.55 -4.28 -6.25
CA PRO A 142 -8.39 -3.59 -5.65
C PRO A 142 -8.12 -2.22 -6.31
N LYS A 143 -7.16 -1.45 -5.74
CA LYS A 143 -6.70 -0.20 -6.38
C LYS A 143 -6.29 -0.45 -7.84
N PRO A 144 -6.67 0.42 -8.77
CA PRO A 144 -7.17 1.81 -8.59
C PRO A 144 -8.68 1.96 -8.39
N HIS A 145 -9.43 0.89 -8.11
CA HIS A 145 -10.86 1.00 -7.84
C HIS A 145 -11.11 1.63 -6.46
N PRO A 146 -12.14 2.49 -6.29
CA PRO A 146 -12.39 3.24 -5.06
C PRO A 146 -13.02 2.42 -3.92
N GLU A 147 -13.36 1.15 -4.14
CA GLU A 147 -14.11 0.29 -3.22
C GLU A 147 -13.52 0.29 -1.80
N GLY A 148 -12.19 0.21 -1.68
CA GLY A 148 -11.53 0.18 -0.39
C GLY A 148 -11.64 1.52 0.38
N LEU A 149 -11.55 2.66 -0.30
CA LEU A 149 -11.77 3.97 0.34
C LEU A 149 -13.21 4.14 0.79
N ILE A 150 -14.17 3.73 -0.04
CA ILE A 150 -15.61 3.74 0.31
C ILE A 150 -15.85 2.84 1.55
N LYS A 151 -15.25 1.65 1.58
CA LYS A 151 -15.34 0.74 2.73
C LYS A 151 -14.79 1.36 4.01
N ILE A 152 -13.66 2.08 3.93
CA ILE A 152 -13.07 2.79 5.08
C ILE A 152 -13.98 3.92 5.56
N LEU A 153 -14.48 4.76 4.66
CA LEU A 153 -15.40 5.85 5.02
C LEU A 153 -16.65 5.31 5.72
N ASN A 154 -17.24 4.24 5.17
CA ASN A 154 -18.42 3.59 5.74
C ASN A 154 -18.13 3.00 7.13
N HIS A 155 -16.97 2.37 7.34
CA HIS A 155 -16.57 1.81 8.62
C HIS A 155 -16.54 2.86 9.73
N PHE A 156 -16.03 4.06 9.44
CA PHE A 156 -15.97 5.15 10.40
C PHE A 156 -17.21 6.05 10.42
N ASN A 157 -18.18 5.79 9.54
CA ASN A 157 -19.33 6.68 9.30
C ASN A 157 -18.89 8.14 9.06
N MET A 158 -17.88 8.33 8.20
CA MET A 158 -17.28 9.59 7.85
C MET A 158 -17.51 9.92 6.38
N SER A 159 -17.52 11.21 6.04
CA SER A 159 -17.58 11.68 4.67
C SER A 159 -16.17 11.91 4.09
N ASN A 160 -16.08 12.04 2.77
CA ASN A 160 -14.83 12.30 2.04
C ASN A 160 -14.08 13.56 2.55
N ILE A 161 -14.82 14.63 2.89
CA ILE A 161 -14.23 15.88 3.38
C ILE A 161 -13.58 15.74 4.76
N ASP A 162 -13.89 14.69 5.53
CA ASP A 162 -13.28 14.40 6.83
C ASP A 162 -11.95 13.65 6.68
N ALA A 163 -11.63 13.12 5.48
CA ALA A 163 -10.52 12.25 5.24
C ALA A 163 -9.38 12.88 4.42
N ILE A 164 -8.17 12.34 4.61
CA ILE A 164 -7.01 12.51 3.73
C ILE A 164 -6.51 11.10 3.37
N TYR A 165 -6.08 10.91 2.12
CA TYR A 165 -5.38 9.71 1.69
C TYR A 165 -3.96 10.06 1.26
N ILE A 166 -2.96 9.36 1.79
CA ILE A 166 -1.54 9.52 1.48
C ILE A 166 -1.09 8.30 0.68
N GLY A 167 -0.59 8.53 -0.52
CA GLY A 167 -0.14 7.50 -1.45
C GLY A 167 1.07 7.97 -2.27
N ASP A 168 1.75 7.04 -2.94
CA ASP A 168 2.95 7.33 -3.73
C ASP A 168 2.79 7.05 -5.23
N SER A 169 1.62 6.57 -5.65
CA SER A 169 1.36 6.10 -7.00
C SER A 169 0.05 6.63 -7.60
N ILE A 170 -0.08 6.52 -8.92
CA ILE A 170 -1.32 6.82 -9.63
C ILE A 170 -2.48 5.89 -9.18
N ASN A 171 -2.16 4.66 -8.73
CA ASN A 171 -3.15 3.72 -8.21
C ASN A 171 -3.75 4.19 -6.88
N ASP A 172 -3.10 5.11 -6.17
CA ASP A 172 -3.63 5.75 -4.96
C ASP A 172 -4.43 7.00 -5.29
N TYR A 173 -3.92 7.78 -6.24
CA TYR A 173 -4.57 9.02 -6.65
C TYR A 173 -5.94 8.80 -7.30
N LEU A 174 -6.06 7.81 -8.20
CA LEU A 174 -7.31 7.58 -8.92
C LEU A 174 -8.50 7.28 -8.01
N PRO A 175 -8.41 6.35 -7.02
CA PRO A 175 -9.50 6.12 -6.08
C PRO A 175 -9.79 7.34 -5.20
N ALA A 176 -8.77 8.11 -4.78
CA ALA A 176 -8.97 9.34 -4.04
C ALA A 176 -9.74 10.39 -4.87
N LYS A 177 -9.37 10.56 -6.13
CA LYS A 177 -10.06 11.45 -7.08
C LYS A 177 -11.53 11.06 -7.28
N ILE A 178 -11.82 9.76 -7.46
CA ILE A 178 -13.18 9.25 -7.66
C ILE A 178 -14.04 9.47 -6.40
N THR A 179 -13.46 9.29 -5.21
CA THR A 179 -14.18 9.49 -3.94
C THR A 179 -14.15 10.94 -3.45
N GLU A 180 -13.47 11.83 -4.17
CA GLU A 180 -13.26 13.23 -3.76
C GLU A 180 -12.61 13.37 -2.36
N ILE A 181 -11.81 12.38 -1.95
CA ILE A 181 -10.98 12.45 -0.75
C ILE A 181 -9.73 13.30 -1.06
N ASP A 182 -9.36 14.21 -0.18
CA ASP A 182 -8.11 14.96 -0.32
C ASP A 182 -6.93 14.02 -0.38
N PHE A 183 -6.13 14.12 -1.45
CA PHE A 183 -4.97 13.28 -1.67
C PHE A 183 -3.67 14.05 -1.43
N ILE A 184 -2.71 13.40 -0.77
CA ILE A 184 -1.35 13.90 -0.59
C ILE A 184 -0.39 12.87 -1.19
N ALA A 185 0.42 13.31 -2.12
CA ALA A 185 1.47 12.49 -2.71
C ALA A 185 2.67 12.36 -1.75
N PHE A 186 3.19 11.15 -1.59
CA PHE A 186 4.38 10.88 -0.80
C PHE A 186 5.59 10.62 -1.71
N ASN A 187 6.65 11.40 -1.56
CA ASN A 187 7.91 11.35 -2.32
C ASN A 187 7.79 11.59 -3.84
N ASN A 188 6.75 11.09 -4.49
CA ASN A 188 6.59 11.16 -5.95
C ASN A 188 5.56 12.23 -6.31
N PRO A 189 5.87 13.14 -7.25
CA PRO A 189 4.86 14.09 -7.73
C PRO A 189 3.76 13.35 -8.54
N ILE A 190 2.51 13.54 -8.15
CA ILE A 190 1.34 12.92 -8.79
C ILE A 190 0.33 14.02 -9.12
N GLU A 191 0.11 14.26 -10.41
CA GLU A 191 -0.79 15.31 -10.90
C GLU A 191 -0.49 16.66 -10.18
N ASN A 192 -1.51 17.40 -9.81
CA ASN A 192 -1.39 18.66 -9.07
C ASN A 192 -1.57 18.47 -7.55
N SER A 193 -1.31 17.26 -7.03
CA SER A 193 -1.50 16.97 -5.61
C SER A 193 -0.43 17.63 -4.75
N PRO A 194 -0.75 18.07 -3.53
CA PRO A 194 0.26 18.41 -2.54
C PRO A 194 1.23 17.26 -2.35
N ILE A 195 2.52 17.56 -2.19
CA ILE A 195 3.55 16.55 -1.98
C ILE A 195 4.20 16.73 -0.61
N ILE A 196 4.47 15.63 0.06
CA ILE A 196 5.30 15.55 1.27
C ILE A 196 6.43 14.53 1.06
N THR A 197 7.56 14.76 1.68
CA THR A 197 8.73 13.85 1.70
C THR A 197 9.12 13.45 3.12
N ASP A 198 8.37 13.95 4.09
CA ASP A 198 8.50 13.66 5.52
C ASP A 198 7.09 13.54 6.10
N HIS A 199 6.84 12.47 6.83
CA HIS A 199 5.50 12.26 7.41
C HIS A 199 5.09 13.33 8.42
N LEU A 200 6.02 14.04 9.05
CA LEU A 200 5.70 15.17 9.93
C LEU A 200 5.07 16.35 9.21
N ASP A 201 5.23 16.43 7.88
CA ASP A 201 4.56 17.47 7.08
C ASP A 201 3.03 17.35 7.08
N ILE A 202 2.48 16.18 7.50
CA ILE A 202 1.03 16.00 7.66
C ILE A 202 0.41 17.06 8.60
N ARG A 203 1.20 17.62 9.51
CA ARG A 203 0.77 18.68 10.44
C ARG A 203 0.20 19.92 9.75
N ARG A 204 0.54 20.14 8.48
CA ARG A 204 0.04 21.25 7.66
C ARG A 204 -1.39 21.02 7.15
N PHE A 205 -1.90 19.79 7.24
CA PHE A 205 -3.15 19.38 6.59
C PHE A 205 -4.25 18.94 7.57
N VAL A 206 -3.94 18.82 8.87
CA VAL A 206 -4.84 18.30 9.90
C VAL A 206 -5.08 19.29 11.04
#